data_2a47db70c15e32860e9eabe5674c002e
#
_entry.id   2a47db70c15e32860e9eabe5674c002e
#
_cell.length_a   1.000
_cell.length_b   1.000
_cell.length_c   1.000
_cell.angle_alpha   90.00
_cell.angle_beta   90.00
_cell.angle_gamma   90.00
#
_symmetry.space_group_name_H-M   'P 1'
#
loop_
_entity.id
_entity.type
_entity.pdbx_description
1 polymer ?
#
loop_
_entity_poly.entity_id
_entity_poly.type
_entity_poly.pdbx_seq_one_letter_code
_entity_poly.pdbx_strand_id
1 'polypeptide(L)'
;LLYFGMKNKNLLPVRNHIGLFFLFITIVLTSFIIFQMIAVGFIDVIWDINTAQISTDIETKEFKFIYAHKAWAFFSQLGIFLVPSVIFLLLIKKFSVNYKKPSKKDLGKCLMYFIVLLGFAQLLLLISSYIGYDFLPFEIKNFLKEQQELNSKLQEGFISEGLISFSFNILLLSILPAIGEELFFRGILQKICIGIFKNNIAGILVTSLVFGILHFQIENL
;
A
#
# COMPACT_ATOMS: atom_id res chain seq x y z
N LEU A 1 15.04 1.86 14.64
CA LEU A 1 16.38 2.28 15.09
C LEU A 1 17.18 3.08 14.07
N LEU A 2 16.68 3.26 12.84
CA LEU A 2 17.28 4.15 11.82
C LEU A 2 17.02 5.64 12.07
N TYR A 3 16.33 6.00 13.15
CA TYR A 3 15.85 7.37 13.38
C TYR A 3 16.60 8.14 14.49
N PHE A 4 17.56 7.55 15.17
CA PHE A 4 18.18 8.15 16.37
C PHE A 4 19.28 9.21 16.09
N GLY A 5 19.42 9.68 14.85
CA GLY A 5 20.45 10.67 14.48
C GLY A 5 19.95 11.92 13.76
N MET A 6 18.65 12.13 13.64
CA MET A 6 18.15 13.35 13.00
C MET A 6 18.08 14.50 14.04
N LYS A 7 19.21 15.17 14.22
CA LYS A 7 19.22 16.54 14.74
C LYS A 7 18.21 17.35 13.91
N ASN A 8 17.28 18.00 14.57
CA ASN A 8 16.12 18.79 14.13
C ASN A 8 16.32 19.82 12.98
N LYS A 9 17.34 19.64 12.11
CA LYS A 9 17.72 20.62 11.07
C LYS A 9 16.94 20.49 9.76
N ASN A 10 16.13 19.44 9.58
CA ASN A 10 15.42 19.18 8.32
C ASN A 10 13.90 19.08 8.45
N LEU A 11 13.35 19.45 9.59
CA LEU A 11 11.92 19.77 9.61
C LEU A 11 11.78 21.05 8.80
N LEU A 12 10.96 20.98 7.74
CA LEU A 12 10.61 22.16 6.98
C LEU A 12 10.24 23.28 7.93
N PRO A 13 10.78 24.47 7.76
CA PRO A 13 10.22 25.66 8.40
C PRO A 13 8.87 25.99 7.72
N VAL A 14 8.02 24.97 7.52
CA VAL A 14 6.68 25.14 7.01
C VAL A 14 5.80 25.31 8.22
N ARG A 15 5.43 26.54 8.42
CA ARG A 15 4.52 27.01 9.44
C ARG A 15 3.14 26.34 9.42
N ASN A 16 2.88 25.41 8.46
CA ASN A 16 1.58 24.79 8.29
C ASN A 16 1.65 23.33 7.79
N HIS A 17 2.06 22.40 8.66
CA HIS A 17 2.04 20.95 8.36
C HIS A 17 0.63 20.42 8.09
N ILE A 18 -0.39 21.05 8.68
CA ILE A 18 -1.80 20.72 8.43
C ILE A 18 -2.16 21.06 6.97
N GLY A 19 -1.73 22.22 6.48
CA GLY A 19 -1.93 22.58 5.07
C GLY A 19 -1.25 21.63 4.11
N LEU A 20 -0.02 21.14 4.44
CA LEU A 20 0.66 20.10 3.66
C LEU A 20 -0.09 18.78 3.66
N PHE A 21 -0.68 18.41 4.79
CA PHE A 21 -1.50 17.21 4.88
C PHE A 21 -2.70 17.28 3.93
N PHE A 22 -3.48 18.36 3.99
CA PHE A 22 -4.63 18.54 3.09
C PHE A 22 -4.22 18.61 1.62
N LEU A 23 -3.13 19.30 1.31
CA LEU A 23 -2.58 19.32 -0.06
C LEU A 23 -2.22 17.91 -0.53
N PHE A 24 -1.53 17.13 0.31
CA PHE A 24 -1.17 15.77 -0.04
C PHE A 24 -2.39 14.89 -0.28
N ILE A 25 -3.37 14.92 0.62
CA ILE A 25 -4.63 14.16 0.45
C ILE A 25 -5.37 14.58 -0.81
N THR A 26 -5.44 15.88 -1.12
CA THR A 26 -6.07 16.36 -2.37
C THR A 26 -5.37 15.80 -3.60
N ILE A 27 -4.04 15.80 -3.63
CA ILE A 27 -3.25 15.23 -4.75
C ILE A 27 -3.53 13.72 -4.86
N VAL A 28 -3.57 13.00 -3.74
CA VAL A 28 -3.85 11.55 -3.71
C VAL A 28 -5.25 11.26 -4.28
N LEU A 29 -6.28 11.93 -3.77
CA LEU A 29 -7.66 11.71 -4.24
C LEU A 29 -7.83 12.06 -5.72
N THR A 30 -7.27 13.18 -6.16
CA THR A 30 -7.33 13.59 -7.58
C THR A 30 -6.59 12.59 -8.47
N SER A 31 -5.39 12.18 -8.07
CA SER A 31 -4.61 11.18 -8.80
C SER A 31 -5.35 9.84 -8.86
N PHE A 32 -5.89 9.37 -7.74
CA PHE A 32 -6.67 8.14 -7.70
C PHE A 32 -7.85 8.16 -8.68
N ILE A 33 -8.68 9.20 -8.65
CA ILE A 33 -9.83 9.33 -9.56
C ILE A 33 -9.37 9.30 -11.03
N ILE A 34 -8.33 10.05 -11.38
CA ILE A 34 -7.80 10.09 -12.75
C ILE A 34 -7.33 8.69 -13.18
N PHE A 35 -6.57 7.99 -12.33
CA PHE A 35 -6.05 6.67 -12.67
C PHE A 35 -7.13 5.59 -12.72
N GLN A 36 -8.19 5.70 -11.91
CA GLN A 36 -9.36 4.84 -12.04
C GLN A 36 -10.08 5.05 -13.38
N MET A 37 -10.25 6.29 -13.82
CA MET A 37 -10.82 6.57 -15.14
C MET A 37 -9.96 6.02 -16.27
N ILE A 38 -8.62 6.15 -16.17
CA ILE A 38 -7.68 5.56 -17.13
C ILE A 38 -7.79 4.03 -17.12
N ALA A 39 -7.88 3.40 -15.95
CA ALA A 39 -8.02 1.94 -15.82
C ALA A 39 -9.30 1.45 -16.51
N VAL A 40 -10.44 2.11 -16.24
CA VAL A 40 -11.72 1.80 -16.87
C VAL A 40 -11.62 1.88 -18.40
N GLY A 41 -11.13 3.00 -18.92
CA GLY A 41 -11.01 3.19 -20.37
C GLY A 41 -10.01 2.21 -21.02
N PHE A 42 -8.91 1.90 -20.33
CA PHE A 42 -7.92 0.93 -20.80
C PHE A 42 -8.49 -0.49 -20.87
N ILE A 43 -9.22 -0.91 -19.84
CA ILE A 43 -9.84 -2.25 -19.76
C ILE A 43 -10.92 -2.41 -20.84
N ASP A 44 -11.77 -1.40 -20.99
CA ASP A 44 -12.82 -1.38 -22.01
C ASP A 44 -12.24 -1.50 -23.41
N VAL A 45 -11.25 -0.68 -23.77
CA VAL A 45 -10.61 -0.68 -25.10
C VAL A 45 -9.87 -1.98 -25.41
N ILE A 46 -9.19 -2.59 -24.43
CA ILE A 46 -8.33 -3.77 -24.67
C ILE A 46 -9.10 -5.07 -24.64
N TRP A 47 -10.07 -5.21 -23.73
CA TRP A 47 -10.77 -6.48 -23.50
C TRP A 47 -12.27 -6.44 -23.78
N ASP A 48 -12.83 -5.26 -24.11
CA ASP A 48 -14.28 -5.07 -24.30
C ASP A 48 -15.08 -5.52 -23.07
N ILE A 49 -14.59 -5.14 -21.87
CA ILE A 49 -15.17 -5.50 -20.58
C ILE A 49 -15.72 -4.25 -19.93
N ASN A 50 -17.03 -4.23 -19.67
CA ASN A 50 -17.61 -3.19 -18.83
C ASN A 50 -17.19 -3.42 -17.36
N THR A 51 -16.78 -2.36 -16.67
CA THR A 51 -16.30 -2.42 -15.28
C THR A 51 -17.32 -3.01 -14.30
N ALA A 52 -18.62 -2.88 -14.56
CA ALA A 52 -19.67 -3.54 -13.77
C ALA A 52 -19.60 -5.09 -13.87
N GLN A 53 -19.03 -5.63 -14.93
CA GLN A 53 -18.87 -7.09 -15.13
C GLN A 53 -17.63 -7.63 -14.42
N ILE A 54 -16.62 -6.79 -14.17
CA ILE A 54 -15.36 -7.21 -13.53
C ILE A 54 -15.63 -7.77 -12.12
N SER A 55 -16.58 -7.17 -11.38
CA SER A 55 -16.92 -7.60 -10.01
C SER A 55 -17.79 -8.86 -9.95
N THR A 56 -18.56 -9.15 -11.01
CA THR A 56 -19.50 -10.26 -11.05
C THR A 56 -18.90 -11.54 -11.64
N ASP A 57 -17.89 -11.41 -12.51
CA ASP A 57 -17.37 -12.52 -13.33
C ASP A 57 -16.00 -13.09 -12.85
N ILE A 58 -15.61 -12.80 -11.59
CA ILE A 58 -14.42 -13.41 -10.96
C ILE A 58 -14.53 -14.96 -10.96
N GLU A 59 -15.76 -15.49 -11.00
CA GLU A 59 -16.02 -16.94 -11.04
C GLU A 59 -15.69 -17.61 -12.37
N THR A 60 -15.65 -16.86 -13.48
CA THR A 60 -15.52 -17.44 -14.83
C THR A 60 -14.11 -17.90 -15.17
N LYS A 61 -13.08 -17.58 -14.37
CA LYS A 61 -11.65 -17.89 -14.64
C LYS A 61 -11.18 -17.60 -16.07
N GLU A 62 -11.92 -16.79 -16.84
CA GLU A 62 -11.52 -16.40 -18.17
C GLU A 62 -10.27 -15.52 -18.13
N PHE A 63 -9.32 -15.81 -18.99
CA PHE A 63 -8.01 -15.14 -19.08
C PHE A 63 -8.15 -13.61 -19.16
N LYS A 64 -9.13 -13.09 -19.89
CA LYS A 64 -9.36 -11.66 -20.07
C LYS A 64 -9.68 -10.95 -18.76
N PHE A 65 -10.49 -11.55 -17.86
CA PHE A 65 -10.84 -10.95 -16.56
C PHE A 65 -9.64 -10.90 -15.62
N ILE A 66 -8.78 -11.94 -15.62
CA ILE A 66 -7.56 -11.96 -14.82
C ILE A 66 -6.62 -10.80 -15.23
N TYR A 67 -6.41 -10.59 -16.54
CA TYR A 67 -5.57 -9.47 -17.00
C TYR A 67 -6.21 -8.11 -16.79
N ALA A 68 -7.53 -8.00 -16.89
CA ALA A 68 -8.26 -6.78 -16.54
C ALA A 68 -8.06 -6.42 -15.06
N HIS A 69 -8.18 -7.40 -14.14
CA HIS A 69 -7.87 -7.19 -12.72
C HIS A 69 -6.42 -6.78 -12.47
N LYS A 70 -5.44 -7.41 -13.15
CA LYS A 70 -4.03 -7.02 -13.06
C LYS A 70 -3.81 -5.59 -13.53
N ALA A 71 -4.45 -5.18 -14.62
CA ALA A 71 -4.39 -3.81 -15.11
C ALA A 71 -5.04 -2.83 -14.12
N TRP A 72 -6.19 -3.18 -13.58
CA TRP A 72 -6.86 -2.38 -12.55
C TRP A 72 -5.96 -2.16 -11.33
N ALA A 73 -5.38 -3.24 -10.79
CA ALA A 73 -4.46 -3.18 -9.66
C ALA A 73 -3.22 -2.31 -9.97
N PHE A 74 -2.66 -2.42 -11.18
CA PHE A 74 -1.54 -1.60 -11.62
C PHE A 74 -1.86 -0.10 -11.61
N PHE A 75 -2.97 0.29 -12.23
CA PHE A 75 -3.38 1.70 -12.26
C PHE A 75 -3.76 2.22 -10.87
N SER A 76 -4.39 1.40 -10.04
CA SER A 76 -4.72 1.73 -8.65
C SER A 76 -3.46 2.03 -7.84
N GLN A 77 -2.44 1.17 -7.90
CA GLN A 77 -1.16 1.36 -7.22
C GLN A 77 -0.45 2.64 -7.67
N LEU A 78 -0.44 2.91 -8.98
CA LEU A 78 0.11 4.16 -9.52
C LEU A 78 -0.65 5.37 -9.00
N GLY A 79 -1.99 5.32 -9.05
CA GLY A 79 -2.85 6.44 -8.71
C GLY A 79 -2.88 6.79 -7.23
N ILE A 80 -2.78 5.78 -6.34
CA ILE A 80 -2.83 5.99 -4.88
C ILE A 80 -1.46 6.35 -4.32
N PHE A 81 -0.40 5.62 -4.71
CA PHE A 81 0.87 5.69 -4.00
C PHE A 81 1.98 6.40 -4.79
N LEU A 82 2.29 5.94 -6.00
CA LEU A 82 3.50 6.37 -6.69
C LEU A 82 3.36 7.79 -7.26
N VAL A 83 2.37 8.01 -8.12
CA VAL A 83 2.20 9.28 -8.84
C VAL A 83 1.95 10.46 -7.91
N PRO A 84 0.99 10.39 -6.95
CA PRO A 84 0.76 11.51 -6.04
C PRO A 84 1.99 11.80 -5.17
N SER A 85 2.75 10.79 -4.78
CA SER A 85 3.99 10.98 -4.02
C SER A 85 5.04 11.72 -4.82
N VAL A 86 5.23 11.36 -6.09
CA VAL A 86 6.16 12.05 -7.00
C VAL A 86 5.71 13.50 -7.23
N ILE A 87 4.42 13.72 -7.54
CA ILE A 87 3.87 15.07 -7.74
C ILE A 87 4.09 15.93 -6.49
N PHE A 88 3.77 15.40 -5.30
CA PHE A 88 3.96 16.12 -4.05
C PHE A 88 5.43 16.52 -3.82
N LEU A 89 6.36 15.61 -4.06
CA LEU A 89 7.79 15.87 -3.90
C LEU A 89 8.31 16.91 -4.91
N LEU A 90 7.79 16.90 -6.14
CA LEU A 90 8.13 17.89 -7.16
C LEU A 90 7.58 19.28 -6.82
N LEU A 91 6.37 19.37 -6.29
CA LEU A 91 5.75 20.63 -5.88
C LEU A 91 6.46 21.24 -4.67
N ILE A 92 6.86 20.39 -3.72
CA ILE A 92 7.51 20.85 -2.48
C ILE A 92 9.00 20.54 -2.54
N LYS A 93 9.74 21.36 -3.28
CA LYS A 93 11.21 21.24 -3.49
C LYS A 93 12.05 21.16 -2.20
N LYS A 94 11.52 21.61 -1.06
CA LYS A 94 12.18 21.54 0.26
C LYS A 94 11.92 20.21 0.99
N PHE A 95 11.05 19.34 0.45
CA PHE A 95 10.72 18.06 1.05
C PHE A 95 11.71 17.01 0.54
N SER A 96 12.85 16.86 1.22
CA SER A 96 13.86 15.90 0.81
C SER A 96 13.63 14.54 1.47
N VAL A 97 13.65 13.49 0.66
CA VAL A 97 13.72 12.11 1.12
C VAL A 97 15.20 11.73 1.20
N ASN A 98 15.80 11.90 2.36
CA ASN A 98 17.21 11.57 2.57
C ASN A 98 17.35 10.09 2.91
N TYR A 99 17.78 9.29 1.94
CA TYR A 99 18.20 7.91 2.18
C TYR A 99 19.68 7.89 2.56
N LYS A 100 19.97 7.54 3.80
CA LYS A 100 21.35 7.27 4.22
C LYS A 100 21.68 5.83 3.84
N LYS A 101 22.75 5.61 3.06
CA LYS A 101 23.22 4.24 2.75
C LYS A 101 23.49 3.49 4.07
N PRO A 102 22.91 2.32 4.27
CA PRO A 102 23.16 1.53 5.49
C PRO A 102 24.62 1.07 5.53
N SER A 103 25.21 1.11 6.71
CA SER A 103 26.52 0.50 6.94
C SER A 103 26.39 -1.03 7.04
N LYS A 104 27.52 -1.76 6.91
CA LYS A 104 27.50 -3.24 7.09
C LYS A 104 26.97 -3.66 8.47
N LYS A 105 27.25 -2.88 9.52
CA LYS A 105 26.72 -3.10 10.88
C LYS A 105 25.20 -2.87 10.95
N ASP A 106 24.70 -1.88 10.20
CA ASP A 106 23.26 -1.61 10.13
C ASP A 106 22.55 -2.73 9.37
N LEU A 107 23.18 -3.31 8.34
CA LEU A 107 22.61 -4.44 7.58
C LEU A 107 22.41 -5.68 8.47
N GLY A 108 23.38 -6.03 9.33
CA GLY A 108 23.25 -7.13 10.30
C GLY A 108 22.09 -6.89 11.29
N LYS A 109 21.94 -5.67 11.80
CA LYS A 109 20.81 -5.31 12.66
C LYS A 109 19.46 -5.38 11.91
N CYS A 110 19.43 -4.89 10.67
CA CYS A 110 18.22 -4.99 9.84
C CYS A 110 17.80 -6.44 9.62
N LEU A 111 18.76 -7.33 9.33
CA LEU A 111 18.48 -8.77 9.18
C LEU A 111 17.94 -9.38 10.48
N MET A 112 18.55 -9.05 11.61
CA MET A 112 18.07 -9.52 12.93
C MET A 112 16.63 -9.03 13.19
N TYR A 113 16.34 -7.75 12.96
CA TYR A 113 14.99 -7.23 13.13
C TYR A 113 13.99 -7.86 12.17
N PHE A 114 14.40 -8.12 10.93
CA PHE A 114 13.57 -8.82 9.95
C PHE A 114 13.18 -10.22 10.42
N ILE A 115 14.15 -11.00 10.94
CA ILE A 115 13.90 -12.34 11.49
C ILE A 115 12.95 -12.28 12.71
N VAL A 116 13.18 -11.32 13.61
CA VAL A 116 12.30 -11.11 14.78
C VAL A 116 10.88 -10.74 14.36
N LEU A 117 10.72 -9.85 13.38
CA LEU A 117 9.41 -9.46 12.85
C LEU A 117 8.71 -10.62 12.16
N LEU A 118 9.44 -11.44 11.38
CA LEU A 118 8.89 -12.66 10.77
C LEU A 118 8.39 -13.63 11.85
N GLY A 119 9.18 -13.87 12.89
CA GLY A 119 8.80 -14.73 14.01
C GLY A 119 7.56 -14.20 14.74
N PHE A 120 7.49 -12.88 14.96
CA PHE A 120 6.34 -12.25 15.59
C PHE A 120 5.08 -12.33 14.70
N ALA A 121 5.22 -12.14 13.39
CA ALA A 121 4.12 -12.29 12.44
C ALA A 121 3.57 -13.73 12.45
N GLN A 122 4.45 -14.75 12.45
CA GLN A 122 4.04 -16.15 12.55
C GLN A 122 3.32 -16.45 13.89
N LEU A 123 3.80 -15.86 14.97
CA LEU A 123 3.14 -15.99 16.29
C LEU A 123 1.74 -15.39 16.28
N LEU A 124 1.58 -14.20 15.68
CA LEU A 124 0.27 -13.56 15.54
C LEU A 124 -0.69 -14.39 14.68
N LEU A 125 -0.23 -14.96 13.57
CA LEU A 125 -1.01 -15.87 12.72
C LEU A 125 -1.46 -17.10 13.50
N LEU A 126 -0.56 -17.69 14.31
CA LEU A 126 -0.86 -18.83 15.13
C LEU A 126 -1.88 -18.50 16.24
N ILE A 127 -1.76 -17.34 16.87
CA ILE A 127 -2.72 -16.84 17.84
C ILE A 127 -4.09 -16.59 17.17
N SER A 128 -4.11 -15.96 16.00
CA SER A 128 -5.35 -15.68 15.27
C SER A 128 -6.08 -16.97 14.86
N SER A 129 -5.33 -18.01 14.46
CA SER A 129 -5.89 -19.32 14.12
C SER A 129 -6.54 -20.04 15.33
N TYR A 130 -5.97 -19.83 16.54
CA TYR A 130 -6.51 -20.37 17.77
C TYR A 130 -7.74 -19.62 18.28
N ILE A 131 -7.73 -18.29 18.18
CA ILE A 131 -8.84 -17.44 18.65
C ILE A 131 -10.04 -17.60 17.73
N GLY A 132 -9.79 -17.82 16.41
CA GLY A 132 -10.87 -17.89 15.40
C GLY A 132 -11.66 -16.59 15.29
N TYR A 133 -12.70 -16.60 14.49
CA TYR A 133 -13.63 -15.46 14.36
C TYR A 133 -14.89 -15.60 15.27
N ASP A 134 -14.90 -16.58 16.20
CA ASP A 134 -16.10 -16.92 16.95
C ASP A 134 -16.49 -15.88 18.02
N PHE A 135 -15.57 -15.01 18.40
CA PHE A 135 -15.82 -13.90 19.30
C PHE A 135 -16.38 -12.64 18.60
N LEU A 136 -16.37 -12.61 17.25
CA LEU A 136 -16.86 -11.48 16.49
C LEU A 136 -18.39 -11.57 16.29
N PRO A 137 -19.09 -10.42 16.22
CA PRO A 137 -20.48 -10.37 15.81
C PRO A 137 -20.68 -11.06 14.46
N PHE A 138 -21.83 -11.73 14.30
CA PHE A 138 -22.16 -12.54 13.12
C PHE A 138 -21.98 -11.79 11.78
N GLU A 139 -22.37 -10.53 11.74
CA GLU A 139 -22.24 -9.68 10.54
C GLU A 139 -20.79 -9.45 10.15
N ILE A 140 -19.93 -9.16 11.14
CA ILE A 140 -18.48 -8.95 10.89
C ILE A 140 -17.82 -10.26 10.47
N LYS A 141 -18.19 -11.38 11.11
CA LYS A 141 -17.67 -12.71 10.76
C LYS A 141 -18.00 -13.09 9.31
N ASN A 142 -19.24 -12.86 8.88
CA ASN A 142 -19.64 -13.16 7.50
C ASN A 142 -18.94 -12.25 6.51
N PHE A 143 -18.85 -10.95 6.78
CA PHE A 143 -18.12 -10.00 5.96
C PHE A 143 -16.65 -10.43 5.78
N LEU A 144 -15.94 -10.80 6.87
CA LEU A 144 -14.56 -11.24 6.79
C LEU A 144 -14.38 -12.53 5.99
N LYS A 145 -15.32 -13.47 6.11
CA LYS A 145 -15.29 -14.72 5.33
C LYS A 145 -15.51 -14.46 3.83
N GLU A 146 -16.48 -13.65 3.47
CA GLU A 146 -16.72 -13.27 2.08
C GLU A 146 -15.48 -12.59 1.47
N GLN A 147 -14.86 -11.68 2.22
CA GLN A 147 -13.64 -11.03 1.78
C GLN A 147 -12.48 -12.03 1.62
N GLN A 148 -12.31 -12.95 2.55
CA GLN A 148 -11.27 -13.97 2.46
C GLN A 148 -11.48 -14.91 1.26
N GLU A 149 -12.70 -15.30 0.97
CA GLU A 149 -13.03 -16.11 -0.22
C GLU A 149 -12.77 -15.35 -1.52
N LEU A 150 -13.14 -14.07 -1.58
CA LEU A 150 -12.86 -13.20 -2.72
C LEU A 150 -11.35 -13.07 -2.96
N ASN A 151 -10.59 -12.80 -1.91
CA ASN A 151 -9.15 -12.66 -1.97
C ASN A 151 -8.45 -13.95 -2.41
N SER A 152 -8.91 -15.11 -1.91
CA SER A 152 -8.34 -16.40 -2.34
C SER A 152 -8.59 -16.67 -3.82
N LYS A 153 -9.79 -16.38 -4.33
CA LYS A 153 -10.12 -16.50 -5.75
C LYS A 153 -9.26 -15.56 -6.63
N LEU A 154 -9.06 -14.32 -6.19
CA LEU A 154 -8.19 -13.36 -6.87
C LEU A 154 -6.75 -13.84 -6.89
N GLN A 155 -6.20 -14.29 -5.75
CA GLN A 155 -4.85 -14.82 -5.66
C GLN A 155 -4.63 -16.03 -6.56
N GLU A 156 -5.57 -16.99 -6.59
CA GLU A 156 -5.52 -18.11 -7.54
C GLU A 156 -5.48 -17.64 -8.99
N GLY A 157 -6.28 -16.63 -9.35
CA GLY A 157 -6.28 -16.03 -10.67
C GLY A 157 -4.97 -15.33 -11.04
N PHE A 158 -4.26 -14.76 -10.06
CA PHE A 158 -2.94 -14.14 -10.29
C PHE A 158 -1.82 -15.17 -10.53
N ILE A 159 -1.95 -16.40 -9.98
CA ILE A 159 -0.99 -17.49 -10.19
C ILE A 159 -1.24 -18.09 -11.59
N SER A 160 -0.70 -17.45 -12.61
CA SER A 160 -0.72 -17.96 -13.97
C SER A 160 0.63 -18.56 -14.32
N GLU A 161 0.63 -19.66 -15.08
CA GLU A 161 1.82 -20.37 -15.49
C GLU A 161 2.66 -19.54 -16.48
N GLY A 162 3.99 -19.61 -16.33
CA GLY A 162 4.96 -19.01 -17.22
C GLY A 162 5.82 -17.89 -16.60
N LEU A 163 7.05 -17.82 -17.07
CA LEU A 163 8.09 -16.91 -16.54
C LEU A 163 7.71 -15.43 -16.70
N ILE A 164 7.06 -15.08 -17.80
CA ILE A 164 6.64 -13.71 -18.10
C ILE A 164 5.55 -13.27 -17.14
N SER A 165 4.54 -14.12 -16.92
CA SER A 165 3.45 -13.84 -15.99
C SER A 165 3.95 -13.75 -14.55
N PHE A 166 4.84 -14.64 -14.15
CA PHE A 166 5.50 -14.60 -12.85
C PHE A 166 6.28 -13.30 -12.64
N SER A 167 7.08 -12.89 -13.63
CA SER A 167 7.84 -11.63 -13.56
C SER A 167 6.93 -10.41 -13.44
N PHE A 168 5.82 -10.39 -14.17
CA PHE A 168 4.83 -9.32 -14.09
C PHE A 168 4.13 -9.30 -12.72
N ASN A 169 3.82 -10.46 -12.15
CA ASN A 169 3.25 -10.55 -10.82
C ASN A 169 4.21 -10.05 -9.73
N ILE A 170 5.51 -10.36 -9.82
CA ILE A 170 6.50 -9.79 -8.90
C ILE A 170 6.53 -8.27 -9.01
N LEU A 171 6.53 -7.73 -10.23
CA LEU A 171 6.51 -6.27 -10.42
C LEU A 171 5.26 -5.65 -9.80
N LEU A 172 4.09 -6.22 -10.06
CA LEU A 172 2.79 -5.69 -9.67
C LEU A 172 2.49 -5.84 -8.18
N LEU A 173 2.76 -7.02 -7.62
CA LEU A 173 2.36 -7.38 -6.25
C LEU A 173 3.45 -7.12 -5.21
N SER A 174 4.71 -6.90 -5.65
CA SER A 174 5.83 -6.75 -4.71
C SER A 174 6.59 -5.44 -4.94
N ILE A 175 7.18 -5.24 -6.12
CA ILE A 175 8.10 -4.12 -6.37
C ILE A 175 7.35 -2.79 -6.39
N LEU A 176 6.26 -2.71 -7.14
CA LEU A 176 5.51 -1.47 -7.30
C LEU A 176 4.87 -1.00 -5.98
N PRO A 177 4.18 -1.85 -5.21
CA PRO A 177 3.69 -1.49 -3.88
C PRO A 177 4.83 -1.10 -2.94
N ALA A 178 5.89 -1.90 -2.84
CA ALA A 178 6.99 -1.63 -1.92
C ALA A 178 7.61 -0.24 -2.13
N ILE A 179 7.85 0.17 -3.38
CA ILE A 179 8.39 1.50 -3.70
C ILE A 179 7.35 2.59 -3.45
N GLY A 180 6.13 2.39 -3.92
CA GLY A 180 5.06 3.38 -3.80
C GLY A 180 4.68 3.65 -2.35
N GLU A 181 4.48 2.60 -1.57
CA GLU A 181 4.12 2.68 -0.16
C GLU A 181 5.24 3.25 0.70
N GLU A 182 6.49 2.85 0.47
CA GLU A 182 7.63 3.42 1.19
C GLU A 182 7.73 4.93 0.95
N LEU A 183 7.54 5.37 -0.29
CA LEU A 183 7.59 6.77 -0.65
C LEU A 183 6.41 7.55 -0.04
N PHE A 184 5.22 6.98 -0.12
CA PHE A 184 3.97 7.56 0.39
C PHE A 184 3.98 7.66 1.91
N PHE A 185 4.14 6.52 2.60
CA PHE A 185 4.03 6.46 4.05
C PHE A 185 5.25 7.03 4.76
N ARG A 186 6.45 6.50 4.47
CA ARG A 186 7.67 6.93 5.17
C ARG A 186 8.31 8.16 4.55
N GLY A 187 8.21 8.30 3.25
CA GLY A 187 8.74 9.46 2.54
C GLY A 187 7.99 10.75 2.85
N ILE A 188 6.66 10.69 2.91
CA ILE A 188 5.80 11.88 2.96
C ILE A 188 4.93 11.90 4.22
N LEU A 189 3.97 10.97 4.35
CA LEU A 189 2.93 11.01 5.37
C LEU A 189 3.51 11.03 6.79
N GLN A 190 4.46 10.18 7.09
CA GLN A 190 5.12 10.12 8.40
C GLN A 190 5.80 11.45 8.77
N LYS A 191 6.46 12.11 7.81
CA LYS A 191 7.11 13.40 8.05
C LYS A 191 6.09 14.51 8.32
N ILE A 192 4.96 14.49 7.60
CA ILE A 192 3.86 15.42 7.82
C ILE A 192 3.27 15.18 9.22
N CYS A 193 2.99 13.94 9.61
CA CYS A 193 2.47 13.59 10.92
C CYS A 193 3.42 13.99 12.05
N ILE A 194 4.72 13.72 11.92
CA ILE A 194 5.72 14.17 12.90
C ILE A 194 5.70 15.70 13.04
N GLY A 195 5.55 16.41 11.95
CA GLY A 195 5.45 17.87 11.95
C GLY A 195 4.19 18.41 12.62
N ILE A 196 3.06 17.74 12.44
CA ILE A 196 1.78 18.08 13.09
C ILE A 196 1.86 17.83 14.59
N PHE A 197 2.25 16.63 15.00
CA PHE A 197 2.27 16.22 16.42
C PHE A 197 3.51 16.73 17.16
N LYS A 198 4.52 17.23 16.46
CA LYS A 198 5.83 17.63 17.01
C LYS A 198 6.48 16.51 17.86
N ASN A 199 6.09 15.27 17.61
CA ASN A 199 6.54 14.08 18.32
C ASN A 199 6.78 12.95 17.34
N ASN A 200 7.98 12.38 17.35
CA ASN A 200 8.38 11.30 16.44
C ASN A 200 7.57 10.03 16.66
N ILE A 201 7.34 9.66 17.94
CA ILE A 201 6.62 8.45 18.30
C ILE A 201 5.16 8.57 17.85
N ALA A 202 4.50 9.68 18.16
CA ALA A 202 3.12 9.92 17.76
C ALA A 202 2.97 9.91 16.22
N GLY A 203 3.90 10.54 15.49
CA GLY A 203 3.89 10.53 14.03
C GLY A 203 4.06 9.13 13.44
N ILE A 204 4.95 8.32 14.00
CA ILE A 204 5.15 6.93 13.58
C ILE A 204 3.90 6.09 13.86
N LEU A 205 3.35 6.17 15.09
CA LEU A 205 2.16 5.39 15.47
C LEU A 205 0.95 5.72 14.60
N VAL A 206 0.68 7.00 14.36
CA VAL A 206 -0.44 7.41 13.50
C VAL A 206 -0.25 6.92 12.07
N THR A 207 0.97 7.05 11.51
CA THR A 207 1.24 6.58 10.15
C THR A 207 1.14 5.07 10.04
N SER A 208 1.62 4.33 11.03
CA SER A 208 1.50 2.86 11.07
C SER A 208 0.05 2.41 11.21
N LEU A 209 -0.77 3.13 11.97
CA LEU A 209 -2.19 2.84 12.09
C LEU A 209 -2.92 3.06 10.75
N VAL A 210 -2.65 4.19 10.08
CA VAL A 210 -3.22 4.48 8.75
C VAL A 210 -2.78 3.41 7.74
N PHE A 211 -1.51 3.02 7.75
CA PHE A 211 -0.99 1.95 6.90
C PHE A 211 -1.72 0.62 7.15
N GLY A 212 -1.88 0.22 8.42
CA GLY A 212 -2.60 -1.01 8.77
C GLY A 212 -4.07 -1.00 8.33
N ILE A 213 -4.77 0.13 8.51
CA ILE A 213 -6.17 0.28 8.08
C ILE A 213 -6.28 0.18 6.55
N LEU A 214 -5.38 0.81 5.80
CA LEU A 214 -5.40 0.74 4.34
C LEU A 214 -5.04 -0.65 3.83
N HIS A 215 -4.13 -1.36 4.47
CA HIS A 215 -3.81 -2.75 4.13
C HIS A 215 -5.00 -3.69 4.33
N PHE A 216 -5.77 -3.48 5.38
CA PHE A 216 -6.99 -4.26 5.62
C PHE A 216 -8.06 -4.02 4.54
N GLN A 217 -8.08 -2.83 3.92
CA GLN A 217 -9.00 -2.49 2.83
C GLN A 217 -8.45 -2.83 1.44
N ILE A 218 -7.12 -2.75 1.23
CA ILE A 218 -6.50 -3.00 -0.08
C ILE A 218 -6.52 -4.49 -0.44
N GLU A 219 -6.49 -5.38 0.53
CA GLU A 219 -6.75 -6.82 0.31
C GLU A 219 -8.18 -7.09 -0.16
N ASN A 220 -9.06 -6.09 -0.13
CA ASN A 220 -10.48 -6.16 -0.47
C ASN A 220 -10.84 -5.38 -1.74
N LEU A 221 -9.86 -4.84 -2.48
CA LEU A 221 -10.03 -4.19 -3.77
C LEU A 221 -9.44 -5.04 -4.90
#